data_c8688f4595c6709d12683301151c9306
#
_entry.id   c8688f4595c6709d12683301151c9306
#
_cell.length_a   1.000
_cell.length_b   1.000
_cell.length_c   1.000
_cell.angle_alpha   90.00
_cell.angle_beta   90.00
_cell.angle_gamma   90.00
#
_symmetry.space_group_name_H-M   'P 1'
#
loop_
_entity.id
_entity.type
_entity.pdbx_description
1 polymer ?
#
loop_
_entity_poly.entity_id
_entity_poly.type
_entity_poly.pdbx_seq_one_letter_code
_entity_poly.pdbx_strand_id
1 'polypeptide(L)'
;MILQENGAARNRGITLASIKGIIGNVVLVIFKMIVGLASNSIAIILDAVNNLTDVLSSVLTIVGTKLAAKGADKEHPFGHGRIEYMTTMAIAFIILGAGIGSLKESIEKILHPEVSTFDVPSLAIIAVAIVVKVVMGRYIKAQGEKYKSDALVASGIDALFDAVITFATLVSAGLVFFFNFDIQGYVGAAISVLILKASYDILKEMYNHLLGVRADDNLVREIKETIAQHPNVGGVYDLVLNSYGPGETIGSVHITVPDTMTMADIHPLTKGIAVHLYKKFGIAMTVGVYAENQPSVEVLEIRQALDQVVSLYTHVVQVHAFYVHEEKKVIYYDIIFDFDEEDPQGTLEKIKAEMQKRCPEYTQFAIVDTDFSN
;
A
#
# COMPACT_ATOMS: atom_id res chain seq x y z
N MET A 1 -21.56 6.72 -9.96
CA MET A 1 -22.38 5.48 -10.11
C MET A 1 -21.49 4.27 -10.44
N ILE A 2 -20.71 4.26 -11.51
CA ILE A 2 -19.83 3.11 -11.88
C ILE A 2 -18.79 2.77 -10.79
N LEU A 3 -18.16 3.75 -10.15
CA LEU A 3 -17.17 3.53 -9.08
C LEU A 3 -17.80 3.00 -7.80
N GLN A 4 -19.01 3.44 -7.45
CA GLN A 4 -19.74 2.92 -6.29
C GLN A 4 -20.23 1.48 -6.53
N GLU A 5 -20.62 1.11 -7.74
CA GLU A 5 -20.96 -0.26 -8.10
C GLU A 5 -19.74 -1.20 -8.02
N ASN A 6 -18.56 -0.74 -8.46
CA ASN A 6 -17.32 -1.49 -8.32
C ASN A 6 -16.90 -1.70 -6.86
N GLY A 7 -17.07 -0.67 -6.01
CA GLY A 7 -16.80 -0.75 -4.58
C GLY A 7 -17.74 -1.73 -3.86
N ALA A 8 -19.03 -1.70 -4.17
CA ALA A 8 -20.00 -2.61 -3.59
C ALA A 8 -19.75 -4.08 -4.00
N ALA A 9 -19.40 -4.30 -5.27
CA ALA A 9 -19.04 -5.63 -5.77
C ALA A 9 -17.75 -6.16 -5.12
N ARG A 10 -16.74 -5.30 -4.94
CA ARG A 10 -15.49 -5.60 -4.21
C ARG A 10 -15.80 -6.03 -2.77
N ASN A 11 -16.52 -5.21 -2.01
CA ASN A 11 -16.83 -5.49 -0.60
C ASN A 11 -17.67 -6.76 -0.43
N ARG A 12 -18.63 -7.02 -1.34
CA ARG A 12 -19.38 -8.27 -1.36
C ARG A 12 -18.48 -9.48 -1.64
N GLY A 13 -17.52 -9.34 -2.55
CA GLY A 13 -16.55 -10.40 -2.87
C GLY A 13 -15.65 -10.74 -1.67
N ILE A 14 -15.12 -9.72 -0.98
CA ILE A 14 -14.33 -9.88 0.25
C ILE A 14 -15.16 -10.58 1.33
N THR A 15 -16.36 -10.09 1.61
CA THR A 15 -17.27 -10.69 2.61
C THR A 15 -17.58 -12.15 2.30
N LEU A 16 -17.89 -12.49 1.05
CA LEU A 16 -18.17 -13.86 0.65
C LEU A 16 -16.96 -14.79 0.79
N ALA A 17 -15.76 -14.30 0.45
CA ALA A 17 -14.52 -15.05 0.63
C ALA A 17 -14.24 -15.32 2.12
N SER A 18 -14.40 -14.30 2.98
CA SER A 18 -14.24 -14.42 4.44
C SER A 18 -15.27 -15.38 5.06
N ILE A 19 -16.54 -15.31 4.63
CA ILE A 19 -17.58 -16.27 5.10
C ILE A 19 -17.22 -17.71 4.74
N LYS A 20 -16.70 -17.95 3.52
CA LYS A 20 -16.23 -19.29 3.14
C LYS A 20 -15.03 -19.73 3.97
N GLY A 21 -14.13 -18.82 4.32
CA GLY A 21 -13.03 -19.06 5.25
C GLY A 21 -13.53 -19.45 6.64
N ILE A 22 -14.48 -18.71 7.19
CA ILE A 22 -15.13 -19.01 8.47
C ILE A 22 -15.76 -20.39 8.44
N ILE A 23 -16.56 -20.71 7.42
CA ILE A 23 -17.20 -22.03 7.29
C ILE A 23 -16.16 -23.13 7.25
N GLY A 24 -15.09 -22.98 6.45
CA GLY A 24 -14.01 -23.96 6.37
C GLY A 24 -13.32 -24.19 7.70
N ASN A 25 -12.97 -23.13 8.43
CA ASN A 25 -12.33 -23.22 9.74
C ASN A 25 -13.27 -23.81 10.81
N VAL A 26 -14.55 -23.40 10.81
CA VAL A 26 -15.54 -23.97 11.76
C VAL A 26 -15.73 -25.47 11.51
N VAL A 27 -15.79 -25.91 10.26
CA VAL A 27 -15.84 -27.34 9.92
C VAL A 27 -14.62 -28.08 10.44
N LEU A 28 -13.41 -27.51 10.28
CA LEU A 28 -12.18 -28.08 10.82
C LEU A 28 -12.19 -28.12 12.35
N VAL A 29 -12.66 -27.07 13.02
CA VAL A 29 -12.79 -27.04 14.50
C VAL A 29 -13.70 -28.14 14.96
N ILE A 30 -14.92 -28.27 14.40
CA ILE A 30 -15.88 -29.28 14.78
C ILE A 30 -15.30 -30.69 14.56
N PHE A 31 -14.72 -30.91 13.38
CA PHE A 31 -14.10 -32.21 13.05
C PHE A 31 -12.99 -32.59 14.03
N LYS A 32 -12.03 -31.68 14.28
CA LYS A 32 -10.93 -31.90 15.24
C LYS A 32 -11.42 -32.06 16.67
N MET A 33 -12.43 -31.31 17.12
CA MET A 33 -13.03 -31.47 18.45
C MET A 33 -13.66 -32.84 18.65
N ILE A 34 -14.47 -33.30 17.67
CA ILE A 34 -15.09 -34.64 17.75
C ILE A 34 -14.03 -35.72 17.88
N VAL A 35 -13.00 -35.66 17.03
CA VAL A 35 -11.96 -36.70 17.04
C VAL A 35 -11.05 -36.54 18.25
N GLY A 36 -10.66 -35.32 18.64
CA GLY A 36 -9.84 -35.07 19.83
C GLY A 36 -10.50 -35.57 21.11
N LEU A 37 -11.82 -35.41 21.25
CA LEU A 37 -12.58 -35.97 22.37
C LEU A 37 -12.69 -37.52 22.31
N ALA A 38 -12.93 -38.06 21.10
CA ALA A 38 -13.06 -39.53 20.91
C ALA A 38 -11.72 -40.27 21.15
N SER A 39 -10.58 -39.64 20.74
CA SER A 39 -9.23 -40.19 20.93
C SER A 39 -8.58 -39.77 22.26
N ASN A 40 -9.27 -38.99 23.09
CA ASN A 40 -8.73 -38.35 24.30
C ASN A 40 -7.38 -37.63 24.07
N SER A 41 -7.23 -37.01 22.89
CA SER A 41 -6.02 -36.32 22.48
C SER A 41 -6.13 -34.80 22.72
N ILE A 42 -5.45 -34.33 23.77
CA ILE A 42 -5.36 -32.91 24.12
C ILE A 42 -4.72 -32.11 22.98
N ALA A 43 -3.73 -32.70 22.28
CA ALA A 43 -3.06 -32.02 21.16
C ALA A 43 -4.02 -31.68 20.01
N ILE A 44 -4.93 -32.59 19.66
CA ILE A 44 -5.94 -32.30 18.60
C ILE A 44 -6.95 -31.25 19.06
N ILE A 45 -7.32 -31.29 20.36
CA ILE A 45 -8.23 -30.26 20.91
C ILE A 45 -7.58 -28.88 20.90
N LEU A 46 -6.31 -28.77 21.29
CA LEU A 46 -5.56 -27.51 21.23
C LEU A 46 -5.42 -27.00 19.78
N ASP A 47 -5.17 -27.88 18.82
CA ASP A 47 -5.11 -27.54 17.40
C ASP A 47 -6.49 -27.05 16.86
N ALA A 48 -7.59 -27.62 17.37
CA ALA A 48 -8.93 -27.13 17.09
C ALA A 48 -9.14 -25.69 17.64
N VAL A 49 -8.64 -25.41 18.85
CA VAL A 49 -8.71 -24.07 19.45
C VAL A 49 -7.89 -23.08 18.63
N ASN A 50 -6.72 -23.47 18.11
CA ASN A 50 -5.91 -22.61 17.25
C ASN A 50 -6.66 -22.17 15.97
N ASN A 51 -7.46 -23.06 15.37
CA ASN A 51 -8.28 -22.69 14.21
C ASN A 51 -9.38 -21.63 14.51
N LEU A 52 -9.71 -21.36 15.78
CA LEU A 52 -10.59 -20.26 16.15
C LEU A 52 -9.92 -18.89 15.90
N THR A 53 -8.59 -18.82 15.93
CA THR A 53 -7.84 -17.60 15.58
C THR A 53 -8.06 -17.23 14.11
N ASP A 54 -8.10 -18.21 13.20
CA ASP A 54 -8.39 -18.00 11.78
C ASP A 54 -9.82 -17.49 11.56
N VAL A 55 -10.76 -17.99 12.36
CA VAL A 55 -12.15 -17.47 12.36
C VAL A 55 -12.15 -16.01 12.80
N LEU A 56 -11.41 -15.65 13.84
CA LEU A 56 -11.30 -14.27 14.32
C LEU A 56 -10.73 -13.34 13.25
N SER A 57 -9.65 -13.73 12.57
CA SER A 57 -9.06 -12.98 11.46
C SER A 57 -10.07 -12.75 10.33
N SER A 58 -10.85 -13.79 9.99
CA SER A 58 -11.91 -13.69 8.98
C SER A 58 -13.05 -12.76 9.41
N VAL A 59 -13.43 -12.77 10.69
CA VAL A 59 -14.43 -11.85 11.25
C VAL A 59 -13.91 -10.42 11.23
N LEU A 60 -12.66 -10.20 11.63
CA LEU A 60 -12.02 -8.88 11.55
C LEU A 60 -12.02 -8.35 10.13
N THR A 61 -11.70 -9.19 9.13
CA THR A 61 -11.76 -8.81 7.72
C THR A 61 -13.15 -8.33 7.30
N ILE A 62 -14.22 -9.05 7.71
CA ILE A 62 -15.61 -8.66 7.39
C ILE A 62 -15.97 -7.32 8.05
N VAL A 63 -15.65 -7.19 9.34
CA VAL A 63 -15.96 -5.98 10.11
C VAL A 63 -15.18 -4.79 9.53
N GLY A 64 -13.87 -4.96 9.30
CA GLY A 64 -13.01 -3.95 8.74
C GLY A 64 -13.47 -3.49 7.35
N THR A 65 -13.80 -4.43 6.46
CA THR A 65 -14.32 -4.11 5.12
C THR A 65 -15.64 -3.33 5.19
N LYS A 66 -16.56 -3.72 6.10
CA LYS A 66 -17.83 -2.99 6.28
C LYS A 66 -17.63 -1.59 6.84
N LEU A 67 -16.72 -1.42 7.79
CA LEU A 67 -16.41 -0.11 8.37
C LEU A 67 -15.67 0.77 7.35
N ALA A 68 -14.70 0.22 6.63
CA ALA A 68 -13.98 0.92 5.57
C ALA A 68 -14.90 1.40 4.43
N ALA A 69 -15.97 0.65 4.16
CA ALA A 69 -16.97 1.01 3.15
C ALA A 69 -17.90 2.15 3.57
N LYS A 70 -17.85 2.61 4.83
CA LYS A 70 -18.63 3.75 5.29
C LYS A 70 -18.10 5.01 4.62
N GLY A 71 -18.97 5.73 3.90
CA GLY A 71 -18.64 6.99 3.24
C GLY A 71 -18.22 8.09 4.21
N ALA A 72 -17.90 9.24 3.65
CA ALA A 72 -17.55 10.44 4.42
C ALA A 72 -18.68 10.88 5.35
N ASP A 73 -18.32 11.33 6.56
CA ASP A 73 -19.21 11.95 7.52
C ASP A 73 -18.56 13.24 8.11
N LYS A 74 -19.21 13.86 9.07
CA LYS A 74 -18.71 15.12 9.67
C LYS A 74 -17.40 14.96 10.41
N GLU A 75 -17.14 13.78 11.00
CA GLU A 75 -15.93 13.48 11.77
C GLU A 75 -14.81 12.97 10.84
N HIS A 76 -15.19 12.26 9.78
CA HIS A 76 -14.27 11.68 8.80
C HIS A 76 -14.62 12.15 7.37
N PRO A 77 -14.27 13.40 7.00
CA PRO A 77 -14.66 13.99 5.71
C PRO A 77 -14.02 13.30 4.50
N PHE A 78 -12.94 12.53 4.70
CA PHE A 78 -12.28 11.73 3.66
C PHE A 78 -12.72 10.27 3.63
N GLY A 79 -13.80 9.92 4.37
CA GLY A 79 -14.28 8.55 4.48
C GLY A 79 -13.51 7.70 5.50
N HIS A 80 -13.82 6.40 5.51
CA HIS A 80 -13.30 5.45 6.49
C HIS A 80 -12.37 4.41 5.87
N GLY A 81 -11.92 4.60 4.65
CA GLY A 81 -11.16 3.59 3.89
C GLY A 81 -9.88 3.11 4.59
N ARG A 82 -9.21 3.98 5.36
CA ARG A 82 -8.00 3.61 6.13
C ARG A 82 -8.26 2.56 7.22
N ILE A 83 -9.51 2.30 7.60
CA ILE A 83 -9.87 1.21 8.54
C ILE A 83 -9.43 -0.15 7.96
N GLU A 84 -9.40 -0.32 6.63
CA GLU A 84 -8.90 -1.54 6.01
C GLU A 84 -7.42 -1.79 6.36
N TYR A 85 -6.58 -0.76 6.33
CA TYR A 85 -5.17 -0.86 6.73
C TYR A 85 -5.02 -1.18 8.23
N MET A 86 -5.82 -0.54 9.08
CA MET A 86 -5.83 -0.83 10.53
C MET A 86 -6.28 -2.27 10.82
N THR A 87 -7.27 -2.77 10.07
CA THR A 87 -7.73 -4.16 10.18
C THR A 87 -6.64 -5.14 9.77
N THR A 88 -5.97 -4.88 8.65
CA THR A 88 -4.84 -5.70 8.18
C THR A 88 -3.69 -5.70 9.19
N MET A 89 -3.38 -4.56 9.82
CA MET A 89 -2.41 -4.50 10.91
C MET A 89 -2.83 -5.35 12.11
N ALA A 90 -4.11 -5.32 12.50
CA ALA A 90 -4.61 -6.15 13.60
C ALA A 90 -4.45 -7.65 13.30
N ILE A 91 -4.74 -8.08 12.07
CA ILE A 91 -4.51 -9.46 11.62
C ILE A 91 -3.01 -9.79 11.63
N ALA A 92 -2.17 -8.91 11.13
CA ALA A 92 -0.71 -9.10 11.13
C ALA A 92 -0.13 -9.21 12.54
N PHE A 93 -0.67 -8.48 13.54
CA PHE A 93 -0.29 -8.66 14.95
C PHE A 93 -0.73 -10.02 15.51
N ILE A 94 -1.88 -10.56 15.10
CA ILE A 94 -2.30 -11.91 15.47
C ILE A 94 -1.32 -12.94 14.90
N ILE A 95 -0.97 -12.82 13.62
CA ILE A 95 0.01 -13.69 12.93
C ILE A 95 1.39 -13.59 13.61
N LEU A 96 1.82 -12.37 13.97
CA LEU A 96 3.08 -12.14 14.69
C LEU A 96 3.08 -12.84 16.05
N GLY A 97 1.98 -12.73 16.81
CA GLY A 97 1.81 -13.42 18.09
C GLY A 97 1.85 -14.94 17.96
N ALA A 98 1.17 -15.49 16.95
CA ALA A 98 1.21 -16.92 16.62
C ALA A 98 2.62 -17.38 16.25
N GLY A 99 3.35 -16.59 15.43
CA GLY A 99 4.73 -16.86 15.05
C GLY A 99 5.69 -16.89 16.25
N ILE A 100 5.55 -15.95 17.19
CA ILE A 100 6.34 -15.93 18.44
C ILE A 100 6.01 -17.18 19.29
N GLY A 101 4.74 -17.51 19.43
CA GLY A 101 4.31 -18.71 20.15
C GLY A 101 4.87 -19.99 19.54
N SER A 102 4.76 -20.14 18.23
CA SER A 102 5.29 -21.29 17.48
C SER A 102 6.82 -21.38 17.57
N LEU A 103 7.53 -20.25 17.53
CA LEU A 103 8.99 -20.24 17.70
C LEU A 103 9.39 -20.70 19.10
N LYS A 104 8.71 -20.20 20.14
CA LYS A 104 8.95 -20.61 21.53
C LYS A 104 8.73 -22.12 21.71
N GLU A 105 7.60 -22.65 21.23
CA GLU A 105 7.30 -24.09 21.29
C GLU A 105 8.33 -24.92 20.53
N SER A 106 8.76 -24.44 19.35
CA SER A 106 9.79 -25.11 18.55
C SER A 106 11.13 -25.18 19.27
N ILE A 107 11.56 -24.08 19.91
CA ILE A 107 12.79 -24.05 20.72
C ILE A 107 12.68 -25.00 21.91
N GLU A 108 11.52 -25.05 22.58
CA GLU A 108 11.27 -25.93 23.72
C GLU A 108 11.37 -27.41 23.30
N LYS A 109 10.82 -27.76 22.13
CA LYS A 109 10.96 -29.12 21.54
C LYS A 109 12.41 -29.46 21.14
N ILE A 110 13.22 -28.49 20.75
CA ILE A 110 14.65 -28.70 20.47
C ILE A 110 15.44 -28.96 21.76
N LEU A 111 15.16 -28.17 22.82
CA LEU A 111 15.88 -28.27 24.09
C LEU A 111 15.44 -29.45 24.93
N HIS A 112 14.18 -29.83 24.84
CA HIS A 112 13.54 -30.93 25.57
C HIS A 112 12.81 -31.86 24.60
N PRO A 113 13.55 -32.71 23.85
CA PRO A 113 12.94 -33.60 22.87
C PRO A 113 12.02 -34.62 23.56
N GLU A 114 10.72 -34.49 23.32
CA GLU A 114 9.73 -35.50 23.72
C GLU A 114 9.33 -36.30 22.48
N VAL A 115 9.40 -37.62 22.57
CA VAL A 115 8.98 -38.49 21.47
C VAL A 115 7.46 -38.40 21.34
N SER A 116 7.00 -37.67 20.33
CA SER A 116 5.58 -37.54 20.02
C SER A 116 5.02 -38.90 19.56
N THR A 117 4.05 -39.46 20.28
CA THR A 117 3.35 -40.69 19.86
C THR A 117 2.14 -40.30 19.01
N PHE A 118 2.14 -40.76 17.77
CA PHE A 118 1.02 -40.54 16.84
C PHE A 118 0.28 -41.86 16.62
N ASP A 119 -1.01 -41.88 16.81
CA ASP A 119 -1.89 -42.96 16.38
C ASP A 119 -2.37 -42.76 14.93
N VAL A 120 -2.72 -43.83 14.24
CA VAL A 120 -3.13 -43.79 12.83
C VAL A 120 -4.33 -42.89 12.59
N PRO A 121 -5.37 -42.84 13.43
CA PRO A 121 -6.45 -41.86 13.30
C PRO A 121 -5.99 -40.39 13.32
N SER A 122 -5.08 -40.04 14.24
CA SER A 122 -4.53 -38.68 14.33
C SER A 122 -3.79 -38.28 13.06
N LEU A 123 -2.98 -39.15 12.45
CA LEU A 123 -2.28 -38.89 11.20
C LEU A 123 -3.25 -38.67 10.02
N ALA A 124 -4.34 -39.46 9.96
CA ALA A 124 -5.36 -39.25 8.92
C ALA A 124 -6.04 -37.88 9.03
N ILE A 125 -6.33 -37.41 10.25
CA ILE A 125 -6.93 -36.12 10.54
C ILE A 125 -5.99 -34.99 10.12
N ILE A 126 -4.72 -35.10 10.50
CA ILE A 126 -3.69 -34.15 10.14
C ILE A 126 -3.59 -34.02 8.60
N ALA A 127 -3.59 -35.16 7.88
CA ALA A 127 -3.53 -35.17 6.42
C ALA A 127 -4.74 -34.45 5.77
N VAL A 128 -5.97 -34.73 6.27
CA VAL A 128 -7.19 -34.06 5.80
C VAL A 128 -7.13 -32.57 6.10
N ALA A 129 -6.71 -32.17 7.30
CA ALA A 129 -6.59 -30.76 7.70
C ALA A 129 -5.62 -29.98 6.80
N ILE A 130 -4.48 -30.59 6.43
CA ILE A 130 -3.51 -29.99 5.49
C ILE A 130 -4.17 -29.70 4.15
N VAL A 131 -4.86 -30.67 3.56
CA VAL A 131 -5.51 -30.51 2.25
C VAL A 131 -6.54 -29.38 2.32
N VAL A 132 -7.39 -29.36 3.33
CA VAL A 132 -8.41 -28.32 3.51
C VAL A 132 -7.76 -26.94 3.67
N LYS A 133 -6.73 -26.81 4.52
CA LYS A 133 -6.03 -25.54 4.76
C LYS A 133 -5.31 -25.04 3.50
N VAL A 134 -4.65 -25.91 2.74
CA VAL A 134 -3.99 -25.52 1.48
C VAL A 134 -4.99 -25.00 0.45
N VAL A 135 -6.10 -25.73 0.26
CA VAL A 135 -7.15 -25.32 -0.70
C VAL A 135 -7.78 -24.00 -0.26
N MET A 136 -8.12 -23.90 1.01
CA MET A 136 -8.76 -22.70 1.57
C MET A 136 -7.82 -21.50 1.57
N GLY A 137 -6.57 -21.67 2.01
CA GLY A 137 -5.57 -20.59 2.03
C GLY A 137 -5.27 -20.04 0.64
N ARG A 138 -5.09 -20.93 -0.36
CA ARG A 138 -4.94 -20.51 -1.77
C ARG A 138 -6.16 -19.78 -2.29
N TYR A 139 -7.36 -20.27 -1.96
CA TYR A 139 -8.60 -19.64 -2.37
C TYR A 139 -8.74 -18.24 -1.77
N ILE A 140 -8.55 -18.09 -0.45
CA ILE A 140 -8.66 -16.81 0.27
C ILE A 140 -7.63 -15.82 -0.27
N LYS A 141 -6.35 -16.24 -0.41
CA LYS A 141 -5.29 -15.42 -0.96
C LYS A 141 -5.61 -14.94 -2.38
N ALA A 142 -6.04 -15.83 -3.28
CA ALA A 142 -6.42 -15.48 -4.64
C ALA A 142 -7.61 -14.50 -4.70
N GLN A 143 -8.59 -14.63 -3.79
CA GLN A 143 -9.66 -13.64 -3.68
C GLN A 143 -9.16 -12.30 -3.12
N GLY A 144 -8.21 -12.32 -2.19
CA GLY A 144 -7.54 -11.12 -1.67
C GLY A 144 -6.84 -10.34 -2.78
N GLU A 145 -6.04 -11.01 -3.58
CA GLU A 145 -5.35 -10.42 -4.75
C GLU A 145 -6.36 -9.89 -5.79
N LYS A 146 -7.42 -10.65 -6.10
CA LYS A 146 -8.47 -10.25 -7.04
C LYS A 146 -9.20 -8.99 -6.60
N TYR A 147 -9.54 -8.88 -5.33
CA TYR A 147 -10.30 -7.76 -4.76
C TYR A 147 -9.39 -6.69 -4.14
N LYS A 148 -8.06 -6.82 -4.27
CA LYS A 148 -7.07 -5.90 -3.67
C LYS A 148 -7.36 -5.67 -2.19
N SER A 149 -7.50 -6.75 -1.41
CA SER A 149 -7.73 -6.74 0.02
C SER A 149 -6.58 -7.39 0.76
N ASP A 150 -5.75 -6.55 1.38
CA ASP A 150 -4.55 -6.98 2.11
C ASP A 150 -4.92 -7.84 3.33
N ALA A 151 -6.09 -7.56 3.95
CA ALA A 151 -6.63 -8.38 5.03
C ALA A 151 -6.94 -9.82 4.60
N LEU A 152 -7.52 -10.02 3.39
CA LEU A 152 -7.73 -11.37 2.84
C LEU A 152 -6.41 -12.04 2.45
N VAL A 153 -5.48 -11.28 1.88
CA VAL A 153 -4.15 -11.79 1.52
C VAL A 153 -3.43 -12.27 2.78
N ALA A 154 -3.41 -11.45 3.84
CA ALA A 154 -2.82 -11.80 5.13
C ALA A 154 -3.45 -13.08 5.71
N SER A 155 -4.80 -13.15 5.78
CA SER A 155 -5.51 -14.34 6.26
C SER A 155 -5.25 -15.59 5.41
N GLY A 156 -5.08 -15.43 4.10
CA GLY A 156 -4.74 -16.53 3.20
C GLY A 156 -3.32 -17.03 3.39
N ILE A 157 -2.38 -16.13 3.63
CA ILE A 157 -0.97 -16.47 3.95
C ILE A 157 -0.89 -17.20 5.28
N ASP A 158 -1.59 -16.74 6.30
CA ASP A 158 -1.67 -17.37 7.62
C ASP A 158 -2.14 -18.82 7.51
N ALA A 159 -3.26 -19.08 6.82
CA ALA A 159 -3.77 -20.42 6.59
C ALA A 159 -2.77 -21.33 5.82
N LEU A 160 -1.96 -20.76 4.91
CA LEU A 160 -0.92 -21.52 4.21
C LEU A 160 0.26 -21.84 5.12
N PHE A 161 0.71 -20.92 5.97
CA PHE A 161 1.76 -21.19 6.96
C PHE A 161 1.33 -22.29 7.94
N ASP A 162 0.10 -22.25 8.42
CA ASP A 162 -0.46 -23.31 9.27
C ASP A 162 -0.44 -24.67 8.56
N ALA A 163 -0.78 -24.72 7.28
CA ALA A 163 -0.71 -25.94 6.50
C ALA A 163 0.73 -26.49 6.40
N VAL A 164 1.73 -25.58 6.23
CA VAL A 164 3.15 -25.97 6.16
C VAL A 164 3.65 -26.48 7.50
N ILE A 165 3.29 -25.84 8.62
CA ILE A 165 3.63 -26.31 9.97
C ILE A 165 3.02 -27.70 10.21
N THR A 166 1.74 -27.86 9.89
CA THR A 166 1.03 -29.13 10.05
C THR A 166 1.62 -30.23 9.16
N PHE A 167 2.07 -29.90 7.93
CA PHE A 167 2.78 -30.83 7.06
C PHE A 167 4.14 -31.25 7.63
N ALA A 168 4.89 -30.30 8.18
CA ALA A 168 6.16 -30.59 8.87
C ALA A 168 5.97 -31.54 10.05
N THR A 169 4.88 -31.39 10.81
CA THR A 169 4.49 -32.32 11.89
C THR A 169 4.21 -33.73 11.36
N LEU A 170 3.52 -33.85 10.22
CA LEU A 170 3.24 -35.14 9.58
C LEU A 170 4.52 -35.82 9.09
N VAL A 171 5.44 -35.09 8.48
CA VAL A 171 6.75 -35.60 8.04
C VAL A 171 7.58 -36.03 9.22
N SER A 172 7.63 -35.24 10.30
CA SER A 172 8.34 -35.58 11.51
C SER A 172 7.79 -36.86 12.15
N ALA A 173 6.46 -37.03 12.22
CA ALA A 173 5.84 -38.24 12.69
C ALA A 173 6.29 -39.47 11.89
N GLY A 174 6.40 -39.36 10.57
CA GLY A 174 6.95 -40.44 9.73
C GLY A 174 8.42 -40.75 10.04
N LEU A 175 9.26 -39.70 10.20
CA LEU A 175 10.68 -39.86 10.53
C LEU A 175 10.89 -40.47 11.93
N VAL A 176 10.10 -40.10 12.90
CA VAL A 176 10.11 -40.73 14.25
C VAL A 176 9.77 -42.20 14.14
N PHE A 177 8.73 -42.57 13.36
CA PHE A 177 8.29 -43.94 13.19
C PHE A 177 9.36 -44.85 12.54
N PHE A 178 10.05 -44.36 11.50
CA PHE A 178 11.04 -45.15 10.74
C PHE A 178 12.47 -45.04 11.28
N PHE A 179 12.85 -43.87 11.84
CA PHE A 179 14.26 -43.56 12.14
C PHE A 179 14.48 -43.16 13.62
N ASN A 180 13.43 -43.03 14.41
CA ASN A 180 13.46 -42.53 15.79
C ASN A 180 14.12 -41.15 15.91
N PHE A 181 13.94 -40.28 14.84
CA PHE A 181 14.53 -38.96 14.73
C PHE A 181 13.42 -37.90 14.55
N ASP A 182 13.30 -36.99 15.52
CA ASP A 182 12.33 -35.89 15.48
C ASP A 182 12.96 -34.61 14.95
N ILE A 183 12.43 -34.11 13.83
CA ILE A 183 12.86 -32.85 13.22
C ILE A 183 11.84 -31.71 13.45
N GLN A 184 10.74 -31.99 14.15
CA GLN A 184 9.61 -31.05 14.28
C GLN A 184 10.05 -29.72 14.88
N GLY A 185 10.87 -29.73 15.92
CA GLY A 185 11.39 -28.50 16.53
C GLY A 185 12.21 -27.64 15.56
N TYR A 186 13.11 -28.25 14.79
CA TYR A 186 13.98 -27.52 13.86
C TYR A 186 13.20 -26.92 12.68
N VAL A 187 12.30 -27.72 12.09
CA VAL A 187 11.47 -27.24 10.97
C VAL A 187 10.46 -26.21 11.46
N GLY A 188 9.85 -26.42 12.63
CA GLY A 188 8.96 -25.46 13.25
C GLY A 188 9.64 -24.12 13.52
N ALA A 189 10.86 -24.12 14.04
CA ALA A 189 11.64 -22.90 14.27
C ALA A 189 11.94 -22.15 12.95
N ALA A 190 12.36 -22.88 11.90
CA ALA A 190 12.61 -22.26 10.60
C ALA A 190 11.35 -21.63 9.99
N ILE A 191 10.20 -22.32 10.07
CA ILE A 191 8.92 -21.80 9.57
C ILE A 191 8.46 -20.62 10.42
N SER A 192 8.62 -20.67 11.75
CA SER A 192 8.26 -19.56 12.64
C SER A 192 9.02 -18.27 12.28
N VAL A 193 10.31 -18.38 11.93
CA VAL A 193 11.10 -17.22 11.45
C VAL A 193 10.51 -16.65 10.15
N LEU A 194 10.05 -17.50 9.23
CA LEU A 194 9.40 -17.05 8.00
C LEU A 194 8.05 -16.36 8.29
N ILE A 195 7.28 -16.88 9.24
CA ILE A 195 6.01 -16.25 9.70
C ILE A 195 6.28 -14.86 10.31
N LEU A 196 7.29 -14.77 11.19
CA LEU A 196 7.68 -13.50 11.81
C LEU A 196 8.11 -12.49 10.76
N LYS A 197 8.87 -12.92 9.75
CA LYS A 197 9.25 -12.06 8.64
C LYS A 197 8.03 -11.61 7.83
N ALA A 198 7.15 -12.54 7.45
CA ALA A 198 5.96 -12.22 6.67
C ALA A 198 5.04 -11.24 7.41
N SER A 199 4.79 -11.45 8.72
CA SER A 199 3.99 -10.53 9.52
C SER A 199 4.64 -9.16 9.67
N TYR A 200 5.98 -9.10 9.82
CA TYR A 200 6.71 -7.83 9.82
C TYR A 200 6.58 -7.09 8.49
N ASP A 201 6.71 -7.78 7.36
CA ASP A 201 6.58 -7.19 6.03
C ASP A 201 5.18 -6.59 5.82
N ILE A 202 4.12 -7.32 6.24
CA ILE A 202 2.73 -6.82 6.21
C ILE A 202 2.57 -5.58 7.10
N LEU A 203 3.10 -5.61 8.33
CA LEU A 203 3.01 -4.46 9.25
C LEU A 203 3.73 -3.24 8.68
N LYS A 204 4.92 -3.43 8.10
CA LYS A 204 5.69 -2.36 7.45
C LYS A 204 4.94 -1.75 6.27
N GLU A 205 4.32 -2.58 5.44
CA GLU A 205 3.53 -2.13 4.30
C GLU A 205 2.32 -1.30 4.74
N MET A 206 1.55 -1.79 5.72
CA MET A 206 0.39 -1.07 6.25
C MET A 206 0.80 0.22 6.96
N TYR A 207 1.91 0.21 7.69
CA TYR A 207 2.48 1.41 8.30
C TYR A 207 2.83 2.46 7.23
N ASN A 208 3.48 2.04 6.15
CA ASN A 208 3.80 2.93 5.04
C ASN A 208 2.54 3.51 4.38
N HIS A 209 1.49 2.71 4.19
CA HIS A 209 0.20 3.20 3.67
C HIS A 209 -0.44 4.25 4.58
N LEU A 210 -0.27 4.15 5.90
CA LEU A 210 -0.77 5.16 6.84
C LEU A 210 0.05 6.45 6.80
N LEU A 211 1.37 6.35 6.63
CA LEU A 211 2.27 7.51 6.49
C LEU A 211 2.09 8.24 5.15
N GLY A 212 1.78 7.51 4.11
CA GLY A 212 1.71 7.99 2.73
C GLY A 212 2.84 7.37 1.91
N VAL A 213 2.48 6.47 1.02
CA VAL A 213 3.39 5.88 0.04
C VAL A 213 3.33 6.69 -1.23
N ARG A 214 4.47 6.86 -1.88
CA ARG A 214 4.56 7.39 -3.24
C ARG A 214 3.63 6.61 -4.17
N ALA A 215 2.96 7.31 -5.05
CA ALA A 215 2.09 6.69 -6.04
C ALA A 215 2.88 5.83 -7.04
N ASP A 216 2.22 4.84 -7.63
CA ASP A 216 2.80 3.99 -8.67
C ASP A 216 3.21 4.81 -9.89
N ASP A 217 4.44 4.62 -10.37
CA ASP A 217 5.02 5.40 -11.48
C ASP A 217 4.21 5.29 -12.78
N ASN A 218 3.55 4.14 -13.03
CA ASN A 218 2.68 3.97 -14.20
C ASN A 218 1.41 4.80 -14.05
N LEU A 219 0.83 4.84 -12.85
CA LEU A 219 -0.34 5.67 -12.56
C LEU A 219 -0.01 7.16 -12.70
N VAL A 220 1.13 7.59 -12.15
CA VAL A 220 1.62 8.98 -12.27
C VAL A 220 1.76 9.37 -13.74
N ARG A 221 2.46 8.53 -14.52
CA ARG A 221 2.65 8.78 -15.95
C ARG A 221 1.32 8.85 -16.70
N GLU A 222 0.42 7.89 -16.47
CA GLU A 222 -0.88 7.85 -17.14
C GLU A 222 -1.75 9.06 -16.81
N ILE A 223 -1.69 9.56 -15.56
CA ILE A 223 -2.38 10.80 -15.15
C ILE A 223 -1.77 12.00 -15.89
N LYS A 224 -0.43 12.16 -15.87
CA LYS A 224 0.26 13.26 -16.54
C LYS A 224 -0.03 13.27 -18.05
N GLU A 225 0.04 12.12 -18.71
CA GLU A 225 -0.31 11.96 -20.14
C GLU A 225 -1.78 12.31 -20.42
N THR A 226 -2.70 11.90 -19.54
CA THR A 226 -4.13 12.21 -19.70
C THR A 226 -4.40 13.71 -19.60
N ILE A 227 -3.72 14.40 -18.69
CA ILE A 227 -3.84 15.85 -18.53
C ILE A 227 -3.23 16.57 -19.74
N ALA A 228 -2.05 16.17 -20.20
CA ALA A 228 -1.33 16.76 -21.31
C ALA A 228 -2.08 16.68 -22.66
N GLN A 229 -3.06 15.77 -22.80
CA GLN A 229 -3.92 15.66 -23.97
C GLN A 229 -4.96 16.78 -24.08
N HIS A 230 -5.17 17.56 -23.01
CA HIS A 230 -6.11 18.68 -23.06
C HIS A 230 -5.51 19.88 -23.82
N PRO A 231 -6.30 20.56 -24.65
CA PRO A 231 -5.83 21.74 -25.40
C PRO A 231 -5.41 22.85 -24.44
N ASN A 232 -4.40 23.60 -24.82
CA ASN A 232 -3.83 24.72 -24.04
C ASN A 232 -3.12 24.33 -22.74
N VAL A 233 -2.84 23.05 -22.51
CA VAL A 233 -1.96 22.60 -21.42
C VAL A 233 -0.54 22.53 -21.97
N GLY A 234 0.37 23.35 -21.43
CA GLY A 234 1.78 23.38 -21.81
C GLY A 234 2.61 22.35 -21.05
N GLY A 235 2.39 22.20 -19.75
CA GLY A 235 3.08 21.24 -18.90
C GLY A 235 2.23 20.77 -17.72
N VAL A 236 2.67 19.70 -17.05
CA VAL A 236 2.00 19.09 -15.87
C VAL A 236 3.02 18.91 -14.77
N TYR A 237 2.80 19.59 -13.63
CA TYR A 237 3.74 19.69 -12.51
C TYR A 237 3.04 19.41 -11.19
N ASP A 238 3.82 19.18 -10.14
CA ASP A 238 3.39 19.08 -8.74
C ASP A 238 2.22 18.12 -8.52
N LEU A 239 2.30 16.95 -9.17
CA LEU A 239 1.29 15.92 -8.96
C LEU A 239 1.45 15.32 -7.58
N VAL A 240 0.49 15.58 -6.70
CA VAL A 240 0.38 15.00 -5.36
C VAL A 240 -0.82 14.08 -5.31
N LEU A 241 -0.63 12.86 -4.82
CA LEU A 241 -1.70 11.89 -4.63
C LEU A 241 -1.70 11.41 -3.17
N ASN A 242 -2.83 11.57 -2.49
CA ASN A 242 -3.04 11.15 -1.12
C ASN A 242 -4.11 10.04 -1.07
N SER A 243 -3.72 8.85 -0.62
CA SER A 243 -4.64 7.73 -0.43
C SER A 243 -5.27 7.77 0.97
N TYR A 244 -6.60 7.65 1.00
CA TYR A 244 -7.38 7.50 2.24
C TYR A 244 -7.98 6.09 2.37
N GLY A 245 -7.43 5.14 1.64
CA GLY A 245 -7.85 3.76 1.60
C GLY A 245 -8.11 3.27 0.17
N PRO A 246 -8.40 1.99 -0.02
CA PRO A 246 -8.66 1.44 -1.35
C PRO A 246 -9.81 2.14 -2.07
N GLY A 247 -9.50 2.79 -3.19
CA GLY A 247 -10.48 3.49 -4.02
C GLY A 247 -10.81 4.92 -3.60
N GLU A 248 -10.19 5.45 -2.54
CA GLU A 248 -10.38 6.83 -2.07
C GLU A 248 -9.04 7.57 -2.18
N THR A 249 -8.82 8.24 -3.31
CA THR A 249 -7.62 9.05 -3.58
C THR A 249 -8.00 10.48 -3.89
N ILE A 250 -7.31 11.40 -3.27
CA ILE A 250 -7.43 12.84 -3.49
C ILE A 250 -6.08 13.33 -3.98
N GLY A 251 -6.07 14.29 -4.90
CA GLY A 251 -4.82 14.84 -5.40
C GLY A 251 -4.90 16.30 -5.77
N SER A 252 -3.73 16.86 -6.00
CA SER A 252 -3.54 18.18 -6.63
C SER A 252 -2.51 18.06 -7.75
N VAL A 253 -2.64 18.93 -8.72
CA VAL A 253 -1.72 19.03 -9.85
C VAL A 253 -1.71 20.45 -10.34
N HIS A 254 -0.58 20.93 -10.83
CA HIS A 254 -0.49 22.18 -11.54
C HIS A 254 -0.30 21.93 -13.03
N ILE A 255 -0.93 22.79 -13.83
CA ILE A 255 -0.74 22.82 -15.28
C ILE A 255 -0.25 24.21 -15.70
N THR A 256 0.58 24.29 -16.74
CA THR A 256 0.87 25.57 -17.37
C THR A 256 -0.14 25.86 -18.46
N VAL A 257 -0.55 27.11 -18.54
CA VAL A 257 -1.43 27.63 -19.60
C VAL A 257 -0.88 28.98 -20.10
N PRO A 258 -1.14 29.35 -21.37
CA PRO A 258 -0.75 30.66 -21.88
C PRO A 258 -1.29 31.82 -21.01
N ASP A 259 -0.47 32.83 -20.73
CA ASP A 259 -0.84 33.99 -19.91
C ASP A 259 -1.90 34.88 -20.55
N THR A 260 -2.20 34.64 -21.82
CA THR A 260 -3.30 35.29 -22.57
C THR A 260 -4.67 34.67 -22.27
N MET A 261 -4.75 33.53 -21.63
CA MET A 261 -6.02 32.93 -21.26
C MET A 261 -6.71 33.70 -20.14
N THR A 262 -8.01 33.87 -20.28
CA THR A 262 -8.84 34.53 -19.26
C THR A 262 -9.31 33.52 -18.21
N MET A 263 -9.73 34.02 -17.04
CA MET A 263 -10.34 33.14 -16.03
C MET A 263 -11.60 32.41 -16.55
N ALA A 264 -12.30 32.99 -17.55
CA ALA A 264 -13.45 32.37 -18.20
C ALA A 264 -13.04 31.15 -19.05
N ASP A 265 -11.82 31.13 -19.58
CA ASP A 265 -11.26 30.00 -20.34
C ASP A 265 -10.63 28.95 -19.42
N ILE A 266 -9.95 29.39 -18.37
CA ILE A 266 -9.26 28.51 -17.40
C ILE A 266 -10.26 27.67 -16.59
N HIS A 267 -11.38 28.27 -16.16
CA HIS A 267 -12.35 27.56 -15.32
C HIS A 267 -12.93 26.28 -15.97
N PRO A 268 -13.45 26.31 -17.21
CA PRO A 268 -13.94 25.09 -17.86
C PRO A 268 -12.81 24.09 -18.17
N LEU A 269 -11.58 24.54 -18.45
CA LEU A 269 -10.42 23.65 -18.65
C LEU A 269 -10.09 22.88 -17.39
N THR A 270 -9.85 23.56 -16.27
CA THR A 270 -9.50 22.91 -14.99
C THR A 270 -10.63 21.99 -14.49
N LYS A 271 -11.89 22.43 -14.64
CA LYS A 271 -13.06 21.62 -14.30
C LYS A 271 -13.19 20.39 -15.21
N GLY A 272 -12.91 20.55 -16.50
CA GLY A 272 -12.92 19.44 -17.48
C GLY A 272 -11.87 18.38 -17.13
N ILE A 273 -10.64 18.80 -16.84
CA ILE A 273 -9.55 17.92 -16.40
C ILE A 273 -9.94 17.16 -15.12
N ALA A 274 -10.42 17.87 -14.10
CA ALA A 274 -10.81 17.26 -12.83
C ALA A 274 -11.91 16.20 -13.02
N VAL A 275 -12.93 16.49 -13.84
CA VAL A 275 -14.02 15.54 -14.17
C VAL A 275 -13.49 14.34 -14.97
N HIS A 276 -12.57 14.57 -15.91
CA HIS A 276 -11.98 13.50 -16.71
C HIS A 276 -11.18 12.54 -15.82
N LEU A 277 -10.31 13.05 -14.94
CA LEU A 277 -9.53 12.26 -13.99
C LEU A 277 -10.41 11.49 -13.00
N TYR A 278 -11.48 12.12 -12.50
CA TYR A 278 -12.43 11.43 -11.65
C TYR A 278 -13.14 10.27 -12.37
N LYS A 279 -13.55 10.46 -13.63
CA LYS A 279 -14.21 9.41 -14.42
C LYS A 279 -13.27 8.26 -14.77
N LYS A 280 -12.01 8.56 -15.11
CA LYS A 280 -11.05 7.56 -15.58
C LYS A 280 -10.39 6.82 -14.42
N PHE A 281 -9.95 7.54 -13.39
CA PHE A 281 -9.13 6.99 -12.30
C PHE A 281 -9.84 6.95 -10.94
N GLY A 282 -10.98 7.61 -10.79
CA GLY A 282 -11.66 7.75 -9.48
C GLY A 282 -11.00 8.75 -8.53
N ILE A 283 -10.09 9.58 -9.03
CA ILE A 283 -9.30 10.51 -8.23
C ILE A 283 -9.99 11.88 -8.20
N ALA A 284 -10.28 12.39 -6.99
CA ALA A 284 -10.74 13.76 -6.81
C ALA A 284 -9.54 14.71 -6.89
N MET A 285 -9.40 15.42 -8.02
CA MET A 285 -8.25 16.26 -8.32
C MET A 285 -8.57 17.75 -8.21
N THR A 286 -7.70 18.49 -7.51
CA THR A 286 -7.63 19.93 -7.57
C THR A 286 -6.59 20.32 -8.63
N VAL A 287 -6.98 21.15 -9.60
CA VAL A 287 -6.09 21.59 -10.68
C VAL A 287 -5.72 23.05 -10.45
N GLY A 288 -4.47 23.30 -10.10
CA GLY A 288 -3.84 24.60 -10.04
C GLY A 288 -3.31 25.03 -11.43
N VAL A 289 -3.01 26.28 -11.58
CA VAL A 289 -2.57 26.84 -12.87
C VAL A 289 -1.36 27.74 -12.68
N TYR A 290 -0.33 27.51 -13.48
CA TYR A 290 0.79 28.41 -13.69
C TYR A 290 0.62 29.13 -15.04
N ALA A 291 0.88 30.43 -15.06
CA ALA A 291 0.92 31.16 -16.31
C ALA A 291 2.22 30.87 -17.06
N GLU A 292 2.14 30.71 -18.36
CA GLU A 292 3.30 30.58 -19.26
C GLU A 292 3.37 31.80 -20.14
N ASN A 293 4.52 32.50 -20.11
CA ASN A 293 4.71 33.73 -20.93
C ASN A 293 4.59 33.45 -22.42
N GLN A 294 4.00 34.39 -23.13
CA GLN A 294 4.21 34.46 -24.57
C GLN A 294 5.71 34.72 -24.86
N PRO A 295 6.27 34.07 -25.90
CA PRO A 295 7.69 34.23 -26.22
C PRO A 295 8.00 35.71 -26.58
N SER A 296 8.79 36.38 -25.73
CA SER A 296 9.45 37.64 -26.01
C SER A 296 10.96 37.46 -25.97
N VAL A 297 11.72 38.36 -26.57
CA VAL A 297 13.20 38.33 -26.54
C VAL A 297 13.67 38.35 -25.08
N GLU A 298 13.09 39.23 -24.26
CA GLU A 298 13.46 39.44 -22.86
C GLU A 298 13.17 38.17 -22.02
N VAL A 299 12.00 37.57 -22.20
CA VAL A 299 11.63 36.32 -21.51
C VAL A 299 12.57 35.18 -21.89
N LEU A 300 12.92 35.04 -23.17
CA LEU A 300 13.82 33.98 -23.64
C LEU A 300 15.25 34.17 -23.11
N GLU A 301 15.75 35.41 -23.05
CA GLU A 301 17.08 35.71 -22.50
C GLU A 301 17.14 35.38 -21.00
N ILE A 302 16.11 35.75 -20.23
CA ILE A 302 16.01 35.45 -18.80
C ILE A 302 15.92 33.96 -18.58
N ARG A 303 15.12 33.24 -19.39
CA ARG A 303 15.02 31.77 -19.31
C ARG A 303 16.35 31.10 -19.59
N GLN A 304 17.06 31.52 -20.64
CA GLN A 304 18.39 30.98 -20.94
C GLN A 304 19.40 31.29 -19.83
N ALA A 305 19.34 32.47 -19.22
CA ALA A 305 20.19 32.81 -18.08
C ALA A 305 19.92 31.87 -16.89
N LEU A 306 18.66 31.58 -16.58
CA LEU A 306 18.26 30.66 -15.52
C LEU A 306 18.75 29.25 -15.82
N ASP A 307 18.50 28.71 -17.02
CA ASP A 307 18.92 27.38 -17.43
C ASP A 307 20.46 27.21 -17.35
N GLN A 308 21.23 28.25 -17.73
CA GLN A 308 22.68 28.24 -17.59
C GLN A 308 23.16 28.27 -16.13
N VAL A 309 22.49 29.04 -15.26
CA VAL A 309 22.82 29.07 -13.84
C VAL A 309 22.51 27.72 -13.18
N VAL A 310 21.32 27.21 -13.43
CA VAL A 310 20.86 25.95 -12.86
C VAL A 310 21.73 24.76 -13.31
N SER A 311 22.22 24.77 -14.56
CA SER A 311 23.09 23.71 -15.07
C SER A 311 24.43 23.58 -14.32
N LEU A 312 24.81 24.55 -13.49
CA LEU A 312 26.01 24.48 -12.64
C LEU A 312 25.79 23.65 -11.37
N TYR A 313 24.55 23.28 -11.07
CA TYR A 313 24.16 22.57 -9.84
C TYR A 313 23.63 21.19 -10.20
N THR A 314 24.36 20.15 -9.81
CA THR A 314 24.11 18.76 -10.21
C THR A 314 22.86 18.15 -9.57
N HIS A 315 22.44 18.67 -8.42
CA HIS A 315 21.28 18.18 -7.66
C HIS A 315 19.96 18.87 -8.00
N VAL A 316 19.95 19.78 -8.99
CA VAL A 316 18.71 20.35 -9.49
C VAL A 316 18.07 19.37 -10.48
N VAL A 317 16.86 18.90 -10.13
CA VAL A 317 16.10 17.95 -10.96
C VAL A 317 15.24 18.68 -11.97
N GLN A 318 14.57 19.74 -11.53
CA GLN A 318 13.59 20.45 -12.38
C GLN A 318 13.45 21.91 -11.97
N VAL A 319 13.16 22.76 -12.96
CA VAL A 319 12.68 24.13 -12.78
C VAL A 319 11.29 24.24 -13.40
N HIS A 320 10.32 24.68 -12.65
CA HIS A 320 8.95 24.89 -13.13
C HIS A 320 8.36 26.21 -12.59
N ALA A 321 7.09 26.50 -12.88
CA ALA A 321 6.42 27.75 -12.53
C ALA A 321 7.18 29.02 -12.97
N PHE A 322 8.05 28.87 -13.99
CA PHE A 322 8.79 30.00 -14.51
C PHE A 322 7.84 30.99 -15.17
N TYR A 323 7.87 32.25 -14.67
CA TYR A 323 7.09 33.33 -15.22
C TYR A 323 7.81 34.69 -15.03
N VAL A 324 7.86 35.50 -16.04
CA VAL A 324 8.46 36.85 -16.03
C VAL A 324 7.36 37.89 -16.12
N HIS A 325 7.26 38.75 -15.11
CA HIS A 325 6.39 39.93 -15.19
C HIS A 325 7.22 41.11 -15.65
N GLU A 326 7.26 41.36 -16.98
CA GLU A 326 8.15 42.34 -17.60
C GLU A 326 7.94 43.77 -17.06
N GLU A 327 6.68 44.21 -16.87
CA GLU A 327 6.37 45.56 -16.36
C GLU A 327 6.83 45.77 -14.89
N LYS A 328 6.66 44.79 -14.04
CA LYS A 328 7.04 44.87 -12.62
C LYS A 328 8.49 44.48 -12.37
N LYS A 329 9.19 44.02 -13.41
CA LYS A 329 10.54 43.46 -13.30
C LYS A 329 10.67 42.38 -12.21
N VAL A 330 9.80 41.35 -12.32
CA VAL A 330 9.78 40.23 -11.38
C VAL A 330 9.87 38.90 -12.12
N ILE A 331 10.72 38.01 -11.61
CA ILE A 331 10.86 36.65 -12.09
C ILE A 331 10.33 35.71 -11.01
N TYR A 332 9.46 34.79 -11.40
CA TYR A 332 8.96 33.70 -10.58
C TYR A 332 9.53 32.37 -11.09
N TYR A 333 9.97 31.50 -10.23
CA TYR A 333 10.34 30.11 -10.57
C TYR A 333 10.47 29.26 -9.32
N ASP A 334 10.20 27.96 -9.47
CA ASP A 334 10.33 26.97 -8.43
C ASP A 334 11.36 25.92 -8.84
N ILE A 335 12.18 25.50 -7.88
CA ILE A 335 13.26 24.53 -8.10
C ILE A 335 13.03 23.31 -7.26
N ILE A 336 13.06 22.16 -7.92
CA ILE A 336 13.08 20.83 -7.28
C ILE A 336 14.53 20.36 -7.23
N PHE A 337 14.97 20.01 -6.02
CA PHE A 337 16.24 19.36 -5.80
C PHE A 337 16.05 17.87 -5.55
N ASP A 338 17.04 17.11 -5.91
CA ASP A 338 17.18 15.71 -5.54
C ASP A 338 17.34 15.59 -4.01
N PHE A 339 16.94 14.46 -3.44
CA PHE A 339 17.02 14.17 -2.00
C PHE A 339 18.45 14.09 -1.45
N ASP A 340 19.45 14.00 -2.33
CA ASP A 340 20.87 14.01 -1.97
C ASP A 340 21.43 15.43 -1.77
N GLU A 341 20.65 16.50 -2.07
CA GLU A 341 21.03 17.88 -1.76
C GLU A 341 20.90 18.15 -0.25
N GLU A 342 22.04 18.41 0.41
CA GLU A 342 22.07 18.61 1.87
C GLU A 342 21.50 19.97 2.31
N ASP A 343 21.62 21.01 1.47
CA ASP A 343 21.16 22.38 1.76
C ASP A 343 20.43 22.99 0.56
N PRO A 344 19.21 22.51 0.25
CA PRO A 344 18.43 23.05 -0.88
C PRO A 344 18.19 24.54 -0.79
N GLN A 345 17.93 25.06 0.41
CA GLN A 345 17.66 26.48 0.61
C GLN A 345 18.90 27.35 0.39
N GLY A 346 20.05 26.91 0.88
CA GLY A 346 21.32 27.62 0.65
C GLY A 346 21.76 27.56 -0.81
N THR A 347 21.44 26.46 -1.51
CA THR A 347 21.70 26.34 -2.95
C THR A 347 20.76 27.22 -3.76
N LEU A 348 19.48 27.33 -3.40
CA LEU A 348 18.56 28.29 -4.01
C LEU A 348 19.07 29.73 -3.85
N GLU A 349 19.53 30.13 -2.66
CA GLU A 349 20.06 31.50 -2.46
C GLU A 349 21.31 31.77 -3.32
N LYS A 350 22.17 30.77 -3.55
CA LYS A 350 23.32 30.89 -4.50
C LYS A 350 22.82 31.08 -5.93
N ILE A 351 21.81 30.31 -6.36
CA ILE A 351 21.19 30.46 -7.68
C ILE A 351 20.61 31.86 -7.84
N LYS A 352 19.85 32.35 -6.86
CA LYS A 352 19.28 33.69 -6.86
C LYS A 352 20.36 34.76 -6.94
N ALA A 353 21.43 34.62 -6.19
CA ALA A 353 22.55 35.57 -6.22
C ALA A 353 23.25 35.61 -7.61
N GLU A 354 23.37 34.44 -8.26
CA GLU A 354 23.98 34.38 -9.60
C GLU A 354 23.01 34.96 -10.67
N MET A 355 21.74 34.66 -10.56
CA MET A 355 20.71 35.26 -11.41
C MET A 355 20.60 36.77 -11.24
N GLN A 356 20.77 37.31 -10.02
CA GLN A 356 20.77 38.76 -9.76
C GLN A 356 21.92 39.50 -10.47
N LYS A 357 23.06 38.83 -10.68
CA LYS A 357 24.17 39.42 -11.48
C LYS A 357 23.84 39.49 -12.95
N ARG A 358 23.08 38.51 -13.47
CA ARG A 358 22.71 38.43 -14.89
C ARG A 358 21.49 39.29 -15.23
N CYS A 359 20.54 39.37 -14.30
CA CYS A 359 19.29 40.10 -14.44
C CYS A 359 19.15 41.12 -13.29
N PRO A 360 20.02 42.18 -13.22
CA PRO A 360 20.08 43.09 -12.05
C PRO A 360 18.80 43.92 -11.87
N GLU A 361 18.05 44.15 -12.92
CA GLU A 361 16.78 44.92 -12.89
C GLU A 361 15.61 44.13 -12.33
N TYR A 362 15.74 42.80 -12.18
CA TYR A 362 14.65 41.91 -11.79
C TYR A 362 14.76 41.48 -10.33
N THR A 363 13.62 41.52 -9.64
CA THR A 363 13.43 40.90 -8.34
C THR A 363 13.01 39.43 -8.54
N GLN A 364 13.48 38.55 -7.72
CA GLN A 364 13.21 37.11 -7.86
C GLN A 364 12.34 36.59 -6.73
N PHE A 365 11.26 35.90 -7.07
CA PHE A 365 10.45 35.11 -6.18
C PHE A 365 10.63 33.64 -6.57
N ALA A 366 11.49 32.95 -5.82
CA ALA A 366 11.82 31.56 -6.07
C ALA A 366 11.68 30.76 -4.77
N ILE A 367 11.17 29.55 -4.87
CA ILE A 367 11.04 28.63 -3.75
C ILE A 367 11.69 27.29 -4.07
N VAL A 368 12.09 26.57 -3.00
CA VAL A 368 12.41 25.14 -3.08
C VAL A 368 11.10 24.40 -3.04
N ASP A 369 10.85 23.57 -4.04
CA ASP A 369 9.69 22.72 -4.10
C ASP A 369 10.08 21.25 -4.02
N THR A 370 9.11 20.38 -3.75
CA THR A 370 9.30 18.94 -3.59
C THR A 370 8.48 18.20 -4.64
N ASP A 371 9.13 17.39 -5.45
CA ASP A 371 8.41 16.49 -6.36
C ASP A 371 7.95 15.23 -5.61
N PHE A 372 6.65 15.16 -5.39
CA PHE A 372 5.99 14.00 -4.78
C PHE A 372 5.71 12.87 -5.78
N SER A 373 5.99 13.09 -7.06
CA SER A 373 5.62 12.19 -8.15
C SER A 373 6.80 11.52 -8.87
N ASN A 374 8.03 11.98 -8.62
CA ASN A 374 9.26 11.39 -9.22
C ASN A 374 10.13 10.66 -8.22
#